data_e20135fda22dc966e8d2cc48eab8ecd6
#
_entry.id   e20135fda22dc966e8d2cc48eab8ecd6
#
_cell.length_a   1.000
_cell.length_b   1.000
_cell.length_c   1.000
_cell.angle_alpha   90.00
_cell.angle_beta   90.00
_cell.angle_gamma   90.00
#
_symmetry.space_group_name_H-M   'P 1'
#
loop_
_entity.id
_entity.type
_entity.pdbx_description
1 polymer ?
#
loop_
_entity_poly.entity_id
_entity_poly.type
_entity_poly.pdbx_seq_one_letter_code
_entity_poly.pdbx_strand_id
1 'polypeptide(L)'
;MTDRRQRQKELRAQKRAVEQKAASRQEFRRRIVIALLVGISLVGSLLLLNLDVGDEDALPLGFTIFREQPTACEADAPPEWTPRSFEAPVDQGSIPNSATIATSCGPIVIAFNPEAPETVNSFVFLARQGFYDGLVFHRVLDEFAIYAGDPEGNGTGGAGYSLTEELPPEGFIYEPGVVAMAEGGGTTSSQFFIVTGADASVLNRSFSVLGTVTEAQDTIETIVALPRTRSIGGAEESRPAETVYIESIAFTD
;
A
#
# COMPACT_ATOMS: atom_id res chain seq x y z
N MET A 1 53.51 13.59 -22.51
CA MET A 1 52.57 14.43 -21.71
C MET A 1 51.13 14.38 -22.22
N THR A 2 50.85 13.92 -23.41
CA THR A 2 49.51 13.88 -24.07
C THR A 2 48.55 12.79 -23.49
N ASP A 3 49.06 11.64 -23.08
CA ASP A 3 48.30 10.48 -22.64
C ASP A 3 47.53 10.70 -21.30
N ARG A 4 48.13 11.39 -20.34
CA ARG A 4 47.48 11.72 -19.05
C ARG A 4 46.27 12.65 -19.20
N ARG A 5 46.33 13.60 -20.12
CA ARG A 5 45.25 14.54 -20.38
C ARG A 5 44.07 13.86 -21.12
N GLN A 6 44.35 12.90 -21.99
CA GLN A 6 43.32 12.11 -22.67
C GLN A 6 42.59 11.20 -21.69
N ARG A 7 43.26 10.43 -20.83
CA ARG A 7 42.65 9.60 -19.80
C ARG A 7 41.82 10.42 -18.81
N GLN A 8 42.23 11.61 -18.44
CA GLN A 8 41.40 12.48 -17.60
C GLN A 8 40.14 12.99 -18.30
N LYS A 9 40.17 13.23 -19.60
CA LYS A 9 39.01 13.62 -20.38
C LYS A 9 38.01 12.45 -20.50
N GLU A 10 38.52 11.26 -20.75
CA GLU A 10 37.66 10.02 -20.80
C GLU A 10 37.01 9.71 -19.48
N LEU A 11 37.72 9.77 -18.34
CA LEU A 11 37.16 9.59 -17.02
C LEU A 11 36.09 10.64 -16.68
N ARG A 12 36.29 11.90 -17.08
CA ARG A 12 35.27 12.93 -16.88
C ARG A 12 34.06 12.74 -17.79
N ALA A 13 34.25 12.24 -19.00
CA ALA A 13 33.15 11.91 -19.91
C ALA A 13 32.35 10.72 -19.40
N GLN A 14 33.00 9.68 -18.88
CA GLN A 14 32.35 8.53 -18.29
C GLN A 14 31.54 8.91 -17.02
N LYS A 15 32.10 9.72 -16.11
CA LYS A 15 31.41 10.25 -14.96
C LYS A 15 30.15 11.03 -15.35
N ARG A 16 30.25 11.95 -16.31
CA ARG A 16 29.09 12.72 -16.79
C ARG A 16 28.02 11.83 -17.43
N ALA A 17 28.42 10.78 -18.16
CA ALA A 17 27.49 9.86 -18.77
C ALA A 17 26.74 9.00 -17.71
N VAL A 18 27.42 8.62 -16.63
CA VAL A 18 26.79 7.92 -15.49
C VAL A 18 25.84 8.85 -14.74
N GLU A 19 26.27 10.08 -14.44
CA GLU A 19 25.46 11.10 -13.79
C GLU A 19 24.21 11.46 -14.63
N GLN A 20 24.36 11.59 -15.97
CA GLN A 20 23.22 11.84 -16.86
C GLN A 20 22.24 10.66 -16.92
N LYS A 21 22.75 9.42 -16.93
CA LYS A 21 21.87 8.23 -16.86
C LYS A 21 21.16 8.11 -15.51
N ALA A 22 21.82 8.44 -14.41
CA ALA A 22 21.20 8.47 -13.09
C ALA A 22 20.12 9.56 -13.00
N ALA A 23 20.42 10.78 -13.49
CA ALA A 23 19.46 11.89 -13.51
C ALA A 23 18.22 11.57 -14.39
N SER A 24 18.44 10.98 -15.58
CA SER A 24 17.32 10.60 -16.46
C SER A 24 16.45 9.49 -15.87
N ARG A 25 17.04 8.52 -15.17
CA ARG A 25 16.29 7.51 -14.43
C ARG A 25 15.47 8.11 -13.28
N GLN A 26 16.06 9.04 -12.55
CA GLN A 26 15.39 9.74 -11.46
C GLN A 26 14.22 10.61 -11.98
N GLU A 27 14.42 11.35 -13.09
CA GLU A 27 13.31 12.09 -13.72
C GLU A 27 12.21 11.17 -14.26
N PHE A 28 12.57 10.03 -14.85
CA PHE A 28 11.62 9.06 -15.34
C PHE A 28 10.79 8.45 -14.19
N ARG A 29 11.46 8.04 -13.11
CA ARG A 29 10.82 7.56 -11.88
C ARG A 29 9.88 8.61 -11.26
N ARG A 30 10.34 9.86 -11.15
CA ARG A 30 9.52 10.97 -10.65
C ARG A 30 8.27 11.20 -11.51
N ARG A 31 8.38 11.11 -12.83
CA ARG A 31 7.24 11.24 -13.75
C ARG A 31 6.26 10.07 -13.60
N ILE A 32 6.74 8.86 -13.39
CA ILE A 32 5.89 7.69 -13.11
C ILE A 32 5.13 7.89 -11.81
N VAL A 33 5.81 8.26 -10.72
CA VAL A 33 5.16 8.50 -9.41
C VAL A 33 4.11 9.60 -9.51
N ILE A 34 4.41 10.72 -10.17
CA ILE A 34 3.45 11.81 -10.37
C ILE A 34 2.27 11.34 -11.26
N ALA A 35 2.53 10.56 -12.32
CA ALA A 35 1.47 10.03 -13.19
C ALA A 35 0.58 9.02 -12.45
N LEU A 36 1.16 8.22 -11.53
CA LEU A 36 0.42 7.30 -10.67
C LEU A 36 -0.45 8.06 -9.66
N LEU A 37 0.07 9.12 -9.04
CA LEU A 37 -0.68 9.95 -8.10
C LEU A 37 -1.80 10.73 -8.78
N VAL A 38 -1.56 11.27 -9.97
CA VAL A 38 -2.57 12.02 -10.77
C VAL A 38 -3.57 11.06 -11.44
N GLY A 39 -3.13 9.89 -11.89
CA GLY A 39 -4.00 8.88 -12.51
C GLY A 39 -5.07 8.34 -11.56
N ILE A 40 -4.73 8.14 -10.29
CA ILE A 40 -5.67 7.71 -9.25
C ILE A 40 -6.76 8.79 -9.04
N SER A 41 -6.41 10.07 -9.04
CA SER A 41 -7.35 11.19 -8.87
C SER A 41 -8.32 11.36 -10.05
N LEU A 42 -7.88 11.14 -11.29
CA LEU A 42 -8.71 11.35 -12.49
C LEU A 42 -9.67 10.18 -12.77
N VAL A 43 -9.26 8.93 -12.48
CA VAL A 43 -10.11 7.75 -12.71
C VAL A 43 -11.24 7.68 -11.68
N GLY A 44 -10.98 8.03 -10.43
CA GLY A 44 -12.02 8.12 -9.39
C GLY A 44 -13.14 9.12 -9.75
N SER A 45 -12.81 10.28 -10.33
CA SER A 45 -13.80 11.28 -10.71
C SER A 45 -14.64 10.88 -11.94
N LEU A 46 -14.12 10.05 -12.84
CA LEU A 46 -14.84 9.67 -14.07
C LEU A 46 -15.79 8.49 -13.85
N LEU A 47 -15.48 7.59 -12.88
CA LEU A 47 -16.35 6.46 -12.53
C LEU A 47 -17.61 6.89 -11.77
N LEU A 48 -17.55 7.98 -10.98
CA LEU A 48 -18.71 8.51 -10.24
C LEU A 48 -19.82 9.08 -11.13
N LEU A 49 -19.57 9.28 -12.43
CA LEU A 49 -20.54 9.87 -13.37
C LEU A 49 -21.40 8.83 -14.11
N ASN A 50 -21.16 7.52 -13.95
CA ASN A 50 -21.85 6.47 -14.71
C ASN A 50 -22.33 5.28 -13.87
N LEU A 51 -22.43 5.39 -12.56
CA LEU A 51 -23.00 4.32 -11.75
C LEU A 51 -24.52 4.53 -11.67
N ASP A 52 -25.23 3.76 -12.49
CA ASP A 52 -26.63 3.44 -12.27
C ASP A 52 -26.76 2.79 -10.89
N VAL A 53 -27.67 3.29 -10.05
CA VAL A 53 -27.90 2.81 -8.70
C VAL A 53 -28.60 1.45 -8.81
N GLY A 54 -27.81 0.40 -8.96
CA GLY A 54 -28.26 -0.99 -8.92
C GLY A 54 -27.85 -1.62 -7.59
N ASP A 55 -28.81 -2.23 -6.94
CA ASP A 55 -28.74 -3.07 -5.72
C ASP A 55 -27.73 -2.62 -4.65
N GLU A 56 -28.26 -2.01 -3.58
CA GLU A 56 -27.49 -1.61 -2.39
C GLU A 56 -26.79 -2.80 -1.69
N ASP A 57 -27.11 -4.03 -2.07
CA ASP A 57 -26.53 -5.28 -1.53
C ASP A 57 -25.45 -5.88 -2.44
N ALA A 58 -25.12 -5.28 -3.59
CA ALA A 58 -24.09 -5.81 -4.47
C ALA A 58 -22.69 -5.55 -3.91
N LEU A 59 -21.87 -6.61 -3.81
CA LEU A 59 -20.47 -6.48 -3.43
C LEU A 59 -19.71 -5.58 -4.42
N PRO A 60 -18.78 -4.73 -3.95
CA PRO A 60 -17.92 -3.95 -4.82
C PRO A 60 -17.25 -4.82 -5.88
N LEU A 61 -17.18 -4.33 -7.14
CA LEU A 61 -16.64 -5.10 -8.26
C LEU A 61 -15.24 -5.67 -7.98
N GLY A 62 -14.40 -4.90 -7.30
CA GLY A 62 -13.08 -5.33 -6.89
C GLY A 62 -13.14 -6.56 -6.01
N PHE A 63 -13.96 -6.55 -5.00
CA PHE A 63 -14.09 -7.65 -4.06
C PHE A 63 -14.61 -8.94 -4.72
N THR A 64 -15.60 -8.83 -5.62
CA THR A 64 -16.11 -9.97 -6.40
C THR A 64 -15.00 -10.63 -7.21
N ILE A 65 -14.16 -9.84 -7.90
CA ILE A 65 -13.04 -10.38 -8.69
C ILE A 65 -12.07 -11.18 -7.81
N PHE A 66 -11.72 -10.68 -6.65
CA PHE A 66 -10.80 -11.37 -5.74
C PHE A 66 -11.37 -12.66 -5.14
N ARG A 67 -12.71 -12.77 -5.02
CA ARG A 67 -13.36 -14.00 -4.57
C ARG A 67 -13.44 -15.08 -5.66
N GLU A 68 -13.51 -14.69 -6.91
CA GLU A 68 -13.63 -15.60 -8.04
C GLU A 68 -12.28 -16.12 -8.54
N GLN A 69 -11.18 -15.45 -8.24
CA GLN A 69 -9.85 -15.90 -8.63
C GLN A 69 -9.28 -16.93 -7.63
N PRO A 70 -8.30 -17.77 -8.04
CA PRO A 70 -7.63 -18.69 -7.12
C PRO A 70 -7.04 -17.97 -5.91
N THR A 71 -7.02 -18.64 -4.76
CA THR A 71 -6.39 -18.15 -3.55
C THR A 71 -4.95 -18.63 -3.50
N ALA A 72 -4.03 -17.74 -3.15
CA ALA A 72 -2.61 -18.07 -2.96
C ALA A 72 -2.40 -18.94 -1.71
N CYS A 73 -1.22 -19.57 -1.66
CA CYS A 73 -0.74 -20.30 -0.48
C CYS A 73 -1.65 -21.46 -0.03
N GLU A 74 -2.38 -22.08 -0.97
CA GLU A 74 -3.29 -23.20 -0.71
C GLU A 74 -4.40 -22.87 0.32
N ALA A 75 -4.70 -21.59 0.53
CA ALA A 75 -5.73 -21.16 1.45
C ALA A 75 -7.13 -21.28 0.86
N ASP A 76 -8.13 -21.34 1.73
CA ASP A 76 -9.54 -21.27 1.33
C ASP A 76 -9.88 -19.90 0.73
N ALA A 77 -11.03 -19.81 0.06
CA ALA A 77 -11.54 -18.53 -0.44
C ALA A 77 -11.76 -17.54 0.71
N PRO A 78 -11.52 -16.22 0.49
CA PRO A 78 -11.74 -15.23 1.53
C PRO A 78 -13.17 -15.27 2.05
N PRO A 79 -13.39 -15.01 3.35
CA PRO A 79 -14.73 -14.97 3.93
C PRO A 79 -15.61 -13.92 3.25
N GLU A 80 -16.92 -14.04 3.43
CA GLU A 80 -17.83 -12.98 3.00
C GLU A 80 -17.56 -11.71 3.78
N TRP A 81 -17.30 -10.64 3.03
CA TRP A 81 -17.12 -9.32 3.60
C TRP A 81 -18.33 -8.45 3.27
N THR A 82 -18.85 -7.74 4.26
CA THR A 82 -19.97 -6.83 4.07
C THR A 82 -19.45 -5.39 4.19
N PRO A 83 -19.71 -4.51 3.22
CA PRO A 83 -19.35 -3.10 3.31
C PRO A 83 -19.87 -2.49 4.62
N ARG A 84 -18.98 -1.83 5.36
CA ARG A 84 -19.30 -1.14 6.60
C ARG A 84 -18.66 0.23 6.59
N SER A 85 -19.39 1.23 7.03
CA SER A 85 -18.91 2.58 7.24
C SER A 85 -18.88 2.89 8.73
N PHE A 86 -17.88 3.61 9.15
CA PHE A 86 -17.65 3.98 10.54
C PHE A 86 -17.52 5.50 10.67
N GLU A 87 -17.74 5.99 11.87
CA GLU A 87 -17.31 7.33 12.26
C GLU A 87 -15.88 7.27 12.80
N ALA A 88 -15.15 8.37 12.70
CA ALA A 88 -13.79 8.45 13.23
C ALA A 88 -13.79 8.07 14.72
N PRO A 89 -12.89 7.19 15.15
CA PRO A 89 -12.88 6.72 16.53
C PRO A 89 -12.49 7.85 17.49
N VAL A 90 -13.12 7.85 18.65
CA VAL A 90 -12.56 8.53 19.81
C VAL A 90 -11.39 7.72 20.36
N ASP A 91 -10.60 8.30 21.24
CA ASP A 91 -9.48 7.63 21.91
C ASP A 91 -9.91 6.25 22.47
N GLN A 92 -9.23 5.20 22.03
CA GLN A 92 -9.47 3.82 22.45
C GLN A 92 -8.75 3.46 23.78
N GLY A 93 -8.13 4.41 24.43
CA GLY A 93 -7.35 4.23 25.66
C GLY A 93 -5.94 3.70 25.37
N SER A 94 -5.55 2.57 26.00
CA SER A 94 -4.22 2.01 25.79
C SER A 94 -4.05 1.53 24.34
N ILE A 95 -3.09 2.11 23.64
CA ILE A 95 -2.65 1.67 22.32
C ILE A 95 -1.67 0.51 22.52
N PRO A 96 -1.88 -0.65 21.86
CA PRO A 96 -0.94 -1.77 21.94
C PRO A 96 0.40 -1.39 21.30
N ASN A 97 1.47 -2.12 21.66
CA ASN A 97 2.80 -1.86 21.10
C ASN A 97 2.95 -2.44 19.69
N SER A 98 2.22 -3.52 19.37
CA SER A 98 2.35 -4.22 18.10
C SER A 98 1.05 -4.88 17.66
N ALA A 99 0.99 -5.24 16.38
CA ALA A 99 -0.05 -6.06 15.79
C ALA A 99 0.53 -7.20 14.98
N THR A 100 -0.15 -8.35 15.01
CA THR A 100 0.05 -9.46 14.10
C THR A 100 -1.10 -9.47 13.10
N ILE A 101 -0.81 -9.19 11.84
CA ILE A 101 -1.73 -9.34 10.72
C ILE A 101 -1.59 -10.77 10.23
N ALA A 102 -2.54 -11.64 10.59
CA ALA A 102 -2.63 -12.97 10.02
C ALA A 102 -3.16 -12.86 8.59
N THR A 103 -2.41 -13.38 7.62
CA THR A 103 -2.81 -13.42 6.23
C THR A 103 -2.94 -14.86 5.73
N SER A 104 -3.65 -15.07 4.64
CA SER A 104 -3.76 -16.38 3.99
C SER A 104 -2.41 -16.98 3.56
N CYS A 105 -1.33 -16.20 3.55
CA CYS A 105 0.03 -16.65 3.24
C CYS A 105 0.99 -16.62 4.43
N GLY A 106 0.50 -16.35 5.63
CA GLY A 106 1.30 -16.29 6.85
C GLY A 106 1.20 -14.95 7.59
N PRO A 107 1.81 -14.84 8.77
CA PRO A 107 1.71 -13.65 9.59
C PRO A 107 2.66 -12.53 9.14
N ILE A 108 2.24 -11.29 9.39
CA ILE A 108 3.05 -10.08 9.30
C ILE A 108 2.96 -9.38 10.66
N VAL A 109 4.08 -9.24 11.36
CA VAL A 109 4.13 -8.55 12.66
C VAL A 109 4.64 -7.13 12.45
N ILE A 110 3.90 -6.16 12.96
CA ILE A 110 4.28 -4.75 12.91
C ILE A 110 4.41 -4.17 14.32
N ALA A 111 5.47 -3.43 14.58
CA ALA A 111 5.59 -2.56 15.75
C ALA A 111 4.98 -1.20 15.40
N PHE A 112 4.08 -0.69 16.23
CA PHE A 112 3.42 0.59 15.99
C PHE A 112 4.34 1.77 16.19
N ASN A 113 4.07 2.85 15.45
CA ASN A 113 4.77 4.12 15.57
C ASN A 113 4.14 4.99 16.67
N PRO A 114 4.84 5.23 17.79
CA PRO A 114 4.29 6.07 18.88
C PRO A 114 4.16 7.55 18.50
N GLU A 115 4.80 8.00 17.43
CA GLU A 115 4.74 9.38 16.94
C GLU A 115 3.49 9.65 16.06
N ALA A 116 2.67 8.62 15.78
CA ALA A 116 1.44 8.74 15.01
C ALA A 116 0.25 8.12 15.77
N PRO A 117 -0.08 8.64 16.98
CA PRO A 117 -1.07 8.03 17.86
C PRO A 117 -2.49 8.00 17.27
N GLU A 118 -2.93 9.02 16.52
CA GLU A 118 -4.26 9.04 15.90
C GLU A 118 -4.36 7.99 14.78
N THR A 119 -3.32 7.85 14.00
CA THR A 119 -3.21 6.82 12.95
C THR A 119 -3.29 5.42 13.55
N VAL A 120 -2.49 5.14 14.59
CA VAL A 120 -2.50 3.85 15.28
C VAL A 120 -3.84 3.59 15.95
N ASN A 121 -4.42 4.59 16.64
CA ASN A 121 -5.73 4.49 17.27
C ASN A 121 -6.83 4.11 16.28
N SER A 122 -6.83 4.72 15.09
CA SER A 122 -7.77 4.41 14.03
C SER A 122 -7.59 2.99 13.49
N PHE A 123 -6.37 2.57 13.22
CA PHE A 123 -6.07 1.22 12.76
C PHE A 123 -6.52 0.17 13.79
N VAL A 124 -6.18 0.38 15.07
CA VAL A 124 -6.57 -0.50 16.18
C VAL A 124 -8.09 -0.57 16.33
N PHE A 125 -8.78 0.57 16.23
CA PHE A 125 -10.25 0.62 16.26
C PHE A 125 -10.85 -0.23 15.15
N LEU A 126 -10.47 0.00 13.89
CA LEU A 126 -11.00 -0.73 12.74
C LEU A 126 -10.71 -2.24 12.84
N ALA A 127 -9.51 -2.61 13.26
CA ALA A 127 -9.13 -4.01 13.43
C ALA A 127 -9.96 -4.69 14.54
N ARG A 128 -10.22 -4.02 15.67
CA ARG A 128 -11.09 -4.53 16.74
C ARG A 128 -12.54 -4.69 16.30
N GLN A 129 -12.99 -3.93 15.29
CA GLN A 129 -14.30 -4.09 14.67
C GLN A 129 -14.34 -5.20 13.62
N GLY A 130 -13.22 -5.90 13.37
CA GLY A 130 -13.07 -6.88 12.29
C GLY A 130 -13.21 -6.26 10.90
N PHE A 131 -12.91 -4.97 10.75
CA PHE A 131 -13.00 -4.27 9.46
C PHE A 131 -12.06 -4.87 8.42
N TYR A 132 -10.87 -5.27 8.84
CA TYR A 132 -9.83 -5.80 7.94
C TYR A 132 -10.03 -7.26 7.58
N ASP A 133 -10.86 -8.02 8.33
CA ASP A 133 -11.03 -9.45 8.12
C ASP A 133 -11.67 -9.73 6.74
N GLY A 134 -10.98 -10.49 5.92
CA GLY A 134 -11.35 -10.78 4.54
C GLY A 134 -10.91 -9.74 3.51
N LEU A 135 -10.37 -8.60 3.91
CA LEU A 135 -9.83 -7.61 2.96
C LEU A 135 -8.55 -8.12 2.29
N VAL A 136 -8.42 -7.80 1.02
CA VAL A 136 -7.37 -8.36 0.15
C VAL A 136 -6.17 -7.43 -0.01
N PHE A 137 -5.03 -8.02 -0.34
CA PHE A 137 -3.91 -7.29 -0.91
C PHE A 137 -4.22 -7.01 -2.38
N HIS A 138 -4.80 -5.85 -2.64
CA HIS A 138 -5.35 -5.51 -3.95
C HIS A 138 -4.31 -5.01 -4.95
N ARG A 139 -3.12 -4.62 -4.49
CA ARG A 139 -2.06 -4.07 -5.32
C ARG A 139 -0.68 -4.47 -4.82
N VAL A 140 0.16 -4.91 -5.74
CA VAL A 140 1.58 -5.26 -5.53
C VAL A 140 2.42 -4.57 -6.58
N LEU A 141 3.37 -3.77 -6.16
CA LEU A 141 4.31 -3.05 -7.02
C LEU A 141 5.72 -3.53 -6.75
N ASP A 142 6.40 -3.97 -7.81
CA ASP A 142 7.80 -4.42 -7.73
C ASP A 142 8.70 -3.33 -7.19
N GLU A 143 9.64 -3.72 -6.33
CA GLU A 143 10.64 -2.83 -5.73
C GLU A 143 10.03 -1.60 -5.05
N PHE A 144 8.72 -1.65 -4.70
CA PHE A 144 8.02 -0.51 -4.15
C PHE A 144 7.21 -0.87 -2.91
N ALA A 145 6.01 -1.44 -3.05
CA ALA A 145 5.12 -1.73 -1.93
C ALA A 145 3.99 -2.71 -2.27
N ILE A 146 3.40 -3.30 -1.22
CA ILE A 146 2.14 -4.06 -1.26
C ILE A 146 1.07 -3.28 -0.51
N TYR A 147 -0.17 -3.28 -1.02
CA TYR A 147 -1.28 -2.47 -0.52
C TYR A 147 -2.45 -3.34 -0.08
N ALA A 148 -3.03 -2.98 1.08
CA ALA A 148 -4.21 -3.64 1.65
C ALA A 148 -5.13 -2.64 2.36
N GLY A 149 -6.23 -3.12 2.96
CA GLY A 149 -7.14 -2.31 3.77
C GLY A 149 -8.18 -1.51 2.96
N ASP A 150 -8.33 -1.84 1.68
CA ASP A 150 -9.36 -1.28 0.82
C ASP A 150 -10.61 -2.17 0.81
N PRO A 151 -11.76 -1.68 1.33
CA PRO A 151 -13.00 -2.43 1.31
C PRO A 151 -13.59 -2.66 -0.08
N GLU A 152 -13.18 -1.89 -1.08
CA GLU A 152 -13.63 -2.08 -2.47
C GLU A 152 -12.67 -2.91 -3.32
N GLY A 153 -11.44 -3.14 -2.84
CA GLY A 153 -10.42 -3.93 -3.52
C GLY A 153 -9.93 -3.34 -4.85
N ASN A 154 -10.13 -2.04 -5.08
CA ASN A 154 -9.75 -1.36 -6.32
C ASN A 154 -8.89 -0.10 -6.09
N GLY A 155 -8.57 0.20 -4.84
CA GLY A 155 -7.79 1.37 -4.42
C GLY A 155 -8.61 2.61 -4.10
N THR A 156 -9.97 2.53 -4.11
CA THR A 156 -10.83 3.71 -3.94
C THR A 156 -11.65 3.73 -2.66
N GLY A 157 -11.74 2.60 -1.96
CA GLY A 157 -12.54 2.48 -0.74
C GLY A 157 -11.85 3.01 0.52
N GLY A 158 -12.63 3.09 1.59
CA GLY A 158 -12.15 3.53 2.90
C GLY A 158 -13.14 3.19 4.01
N ALA A 159 -12.83 3.58 5.24
CA ALA A 159 -13.66 3.26 6.41
C ALA A 159 -14.86 4.20 6.61
N GLY A 160 -15.08 5.18 5.73
CA GLY A 160 -16.20 6.14 5.81
C GLY A 160 -15.86 7.46 6.50
N TYR A 161 -14.62 7.65 6.94
CA TYR A 161 -14.11 8.90 7.53
C TYR A 161 -12.70 9.21 7.03
N SER A 162 -12.20 10.39 7.34
CA SER A 162 -10.83 10.80 7.03
C SER A 162 -10.07 11.10 8.31
N LEU A 163 -8.78 10.79 8.30
CA LEU A 163 -7.85 11.18 9.36
C LEU A 163 -7.05 12.41 8.94
N THR A 164 -6.64 13.18 9.95
CA THR A 164 -5.57 14.16 9.76
C THR A 164 -4.24 13.41 9.66
N GLU A 165 -3.43 13.76 8.67
CA GLU A 165 -2.14 13.13 8.47
C GLU A 165 -1.16 13.49 9.60
N GLU A 166 -0.56 12.48 10.21
CA GLU A 166 0.55 12.59 11.16
C GLU A 166 1.86 12.33 10.40
N LEU A 167 2.35 13.36 9.75
CA LEU A 167 3.50 13.24 8.86
C LEU A 167 4.80 12.96 9.63
N PRO A 168 5.64 12.03 9.16
CA PRO A 168 6.93 11.75 9.78
C PRO A 168 7.86 12.97 9.72
N PRO A 169 8.98 13.00 10.47
CA PRO A 169 9.90 14.14 10.49
C PRO A 169 10.49 14.45 9.12
N GLU A 170 11.01 15.67 8.95
CA GLU A 170 11.67 16.08 7.71
C GLU A 170 12.89 15.19 7.43
N GLY A 171 13.02 14.78 6.17
CA GLY A 171 14.08 13.86 5.75
C GLY A 171 13.78 12.38 6.00
N PHE A 172 12.59 12.02 6.48
CA PHE A 172 12.19 10.63 6.62
C PHE A 172 12.19 9.92 5.26
N ILE A 173 12.71 8.69 5.23
CA ILE A 173 12.77 7.84 4.05
C ILE A 173 11.91 6.61 4.29
N TYR A 174 11.02 6.32 3.35
CA TYR A 174 10.20 5.10 3.39
C TYR A 174 11.06 3.91 2.92
N GLU A 175 11.79 3.31 3.85
CA GLU A 175 12.64 2.13 3.60
C GLU A 175 11.80 0.84 3.63
N PRO A 176 12.30 -0.28 3.05
CA PRO A 176 11.64 -1.58 3.16
C PRO A 176 11.32 -1.95 4.61
N GLY A 177 10.09 -2.41 4.82
CA GLY A 177 9.54 -2.71 6.15
C GLY A 177 8.72 -1.58 6.76
N VAL A 178 8.79 -0.34 6.26
CA VAL A 178 7.90 0.73 6.73
C VAL A 178 6.47 0.42 6.32
N VAL A 179 5.55 0.57 7.27
CA VAL A 179 4.09 0.48 7.05
C VAL A 179 3.50 1.88 7.17
N ALA A 180 2.83 2.34 6.14
CA ALA A 180 2.24 3.68 6.12
C ALA A 180 0.81 3.66 5.57
N MET A 181 0.01 4.65 5.97
CA MET A 181 -1.35 4.80 5.48
C MET A 181 -1.36 5.29 4.05
N ALA A 182 -2.26 4.73 3.24
CA ALA A 182 -2.46 5.14 1.86
C ALA A 182 -3.75 5.98 1.73
N GLU A 183 -3.80 6.84 0.73
CA GLU A 183 -5.05 7.49 0.35
C GLU A 183 -5.93 6.53 -0.45
N GLY A 184 -7.17 6.36 -0.02
CA GLY A 184 -8.21 5.66 -0.75
C GLY A 184 -9.32 6.63 -1.13
N GLY A 185 -9.58 6.83 -2.42
CA GLY A 185 -10.62 7.76 -2.87
C GLY A 185 -10.45 9.21 -2.42
N GLY A 186 -9.21 9.64 -2.14
CA GLY A 186 -8.89 10.98 -1.63
C GLY A 186 -9.03 11.13 -0.11
N THR A 187 -9.12 10.02 0.63
CA THR A 187 -9.19 10.03 2.10
C THR A 187 -8.23 9.01 2.70
N THR A 188 -7.54 9.39 3.77
CA THR A 188 -6.71 8.48 4.55
C THR A 188 -7.55 7.92 5.69
N SER A 189 -7.90 6.65 5.67
CA SER A 189 -8.69 6.05 6.76
C SER A 189 -8.33 4.60 7.08
N SER A 190 -8.35 3.70 6.10
CA SER A 190 -8.15 2.26 6.33
C SER A 190 -7.08 1.64 5.46
N GLN A 191 -6.85 2.18 4.26
CA GLN A 191 -5.84 1.62 3.37
C GLN A 191 -4.44 1.87 3.91
N PHE A 192 -3.58 0.86 3.80
CA PHE A 192 -2.18 0.96 4.15
C PHE A 192 -1.31 0.25 3.11
N PHE A 193 -0.04 0.59 3.11
CA PHE A 193 0.96 -0.10 2.30
C PHE A 193 2.17 -0.50 3.15
N ILE A 194 2.79 -1.60 2.76
CA ILE A 194 4.05 -2.07 3.32
C ILE A 194 5.11 -1.88 2.26
N VAL A 195 6.14 -1.12 2.56
CA VAL A 195 7.28 -0.92 1.66
C VAL A 195 8.06 -2.21 1.51
N THR A 196 8.28 -2.63 0.28
CA THR A 196 8.97 -3.89 -0.04
C THR A 196 10.26 -3.71 -0.82
N GLY A 197 10.50 -2.50 -1.34
CA GLY A 197 11.69 -2.24 -2.16
C GLY A 197 12.19 -0.79 -2.11
N ALA A 198 13.38 -0.57 -2.64
CA ALA A 198 14.08 0.71 -2.56
C ALA A 198 13.45 1.83 -3.39
N ASP A 199 12.59 1.52 -4.35
CA ASP A 199 11.94 2.53 -5.18
C ASP A 199 10.95 3.40 -4.40
N ALA A 200 10.47 2.94 -3.24
CA ALA A 200 9.65 3.74 -2.34
C ALA A 200 10.42 4.90 -1.67
N SER A 201 11.75 4.86 -1.67
CA SER A 201 12.59 5.96 -1.14
C SER A 201 12.41 7.30 -1.85
N VAL A 202 11.76 7.31 -3.03
CA VAL A 202 11.42 8.54 -3.77
C VAL A 202 10.11 9.18 -3.29
N LEU A 203 9.35 8.51 -2.41
CA LEU A 203 8.13 9.07 -1.85
C LEU A 203 8.42 10.34 -1.07
N ASN A 204 7.60 11.34 -1.32
CA ASN A 204 7.61 12.53 -0.48
C ASN A 204 7.01 12.17 0.89
N ARG A 205 7.30 12.99 1.89
CA ARG A 205 6.71 12.92 3.22
C ARG A 205 5.23 13.29 3.20
N SER A 206 4.38 12.38 2.72
CA SER A 206 2.94 12.60 2.52
C SER A 206 2.06 11.52 3.14
N PHE A 207 2.66 10.57 3.85
CA PHE A 207 1.92 9.43 4.40
C PHE A 207 2.24 9.25 5.88
N SER A 208 1.21 9.13 6.72
CA SER A 208 1.37 8.82 8.13
C SER A 208 1.99 7.43 8.29
N VAL A 209 3.04 7.33 9.07
CA VAL A 209 3.72 6.06 9.34
C VAL A 209 2.99 5.33 10.45
N LEU A 210 2.32 4.22 10.11
CA LEU A 210 1.63 3.36 11.06
C LEU A 210 2.61 2.58 11.95
N GLY A 211 3.72 2.13 11.37
CA GLY A 211 4.69 1.32 12.09
C GLY A 211 5.76 0.73 11.18
N THR A 212 6.42 -0.31 11.70
CA THR A 212 7.49 -1.03 10.97
C THR A 212 7.31 -2.53 11.14
N VAL A 213 7.48 -3.28 10.06
CA VAL A 213 7.49 -4.75 10.09
C VAL A 213 8.68 -5.23 10.92
N THR A 214 8.41 -6.10 11.88
CA THR A 214 9.43 -6.74 12.72
C THR A 214 9.65 -8.21 12.38
N GLU A 215 8.59 -8.89 11.92
CA GLU A 215 8.63 -10.29 11.48
C GLU A 215 7.68 -10.47 10.32
N ALA A 216 8.11 -10.97 9.17
CA ALA A 216 7.25 -11.33 8.04
C ALA A 216 8.00 -11.61 6.74
N GLN A 217 9.30 -11.74 6.78
CA GLN A 217 10.11 -11.76 5.55
C GLN A 217 9.57 -12.77 4.52
N ASP A 218 9.34 -14.01 4.91
CA ASP A 218 8.87 -15.07 4.00
C ASP A 218 7.46 -14.76 3.45
N THR A 219 6.57 -14.21 4.27
CA THR A 219 5.19 -13.85 3.88
C THR A 219 5.20 -12.73 2.85
N ILE A 220 5.96 -11.67 3.09
CA ILE A 220 6.07 -10.52 2.18
C ILE A 220 6.71 -10.95 0.85
N GLU A 221 7.80 -11.71 0.89
CA GLU A 221 8.44 -12.24 -0.31
C GLU A 221 7.50 -13.13 -1.12
N THR A 222 6.69 -13.97 -0.47
CA THR A 222 5.67 -14.79 -1.12
C THR A 222 4.64 -13.92 -1.84
N ILE A 223 4.10 -12.89 -1.18
CA ILE A 223 3.10 -11.98 -1.78
C ILE A 223 3.71 -11.23 -2.97
N VAL A 224 4.94 -10.72 -2.84
CA VAL A 224 5.62 -9.99 -3.91
C VAL A 224 5.92 -10.89 -5.12
N ALA A 225 6.20 -12.17 -4.89
CA ALA A 225 6.51 -13.13 -5.95
C ALA A 225 5.29 -13.60 -6.77
N LEU A 226 4.07 -13.33 -6.31
CA LEU A 226 2.85 -13.75 -7.03
C LEU A 226 2.78 -13.14 -8.43
N PRO A 227 2.34 -13.91 -9.44
CA PRO A 227 2.02 -13.36 -10.75
C PRO A 227 1.02 -12.22 -10.65
N ARG A 228 1.11 -11.26 -11.56
CA ARG A 228 0.25 -10.07 -11.57
C ARG A 228 -0.59 -9.98 -12.82
N THR A 229 -1.75 -9.39 -12.66
CA THR A 229 -2.68 -9.05 -13.74
C THR A 229 -2.97 -7.55 -13.70
N ARG A 230 -3.75 -7.07 -14.66
CA ARG A 230 -4.13 -5.66 -14.70
C ARG A 230 -4.93 -5.26 -13.47
N SER A 231 -4.62 -4.09 -12.95
CA SER A 231 -5.41 -3.44 -11.91
C SER A 231 -6.86 -3.22 -12.36
N ILE A 232 -7.78 -3.23 -11.39
CA ILE A 232 -9.21 -3.02 -11.67
C ILE A 232 -9.42 -1.57 -12.11
N GLY A 233 -9.99 -1.40 -13.30
CA GLY A 233 -10.20 -0.08 -13.91
C GLY A 233 -8.94 0.61 -14.45
N GLY A 234 -7.76 -0.03 -14.41
CA GLY A 234 -6.48 0.52 -14.82
C GLY A 234 -5.73 -0.32 -15.87
N ALA A 235 -4.59 0.19 -16.31
CA ALA A 235 -3.70 -0.47 -17.27
C ALA A 235 -2.45 -1.08 -16.61
N GLU A 236 -2.21 -0.80 -15.34
CA GLU A 236 -1.04 -1.26 -14.60
C GLU A 236 -1.18 -2.75 -14.24
N GLU A 237 -0.12 -3.51 -14.42
CA GLU A 237 -0.05 -4.90 -13.97
C GLU A 237 0.40 -4.93 -12.50
N SER A 238 -0.55 -4.75 -11.59
CA SER A 238 -0.27 -4.62 -10.16
C SER A 238 -1.21 -5.44 -9.27
N ARG A 239 -2.28 -6.01 -9.81
CA ARG A 239 -3.19 -6.87 -9.07
C ARG A 239 -2.63 -8.29 -9.01
N PRO A 240 -2.49 -8.91 -7.82
CA PRO A 240 -2.12 -10.33 -7.73
C PRO A 240 -3.09 -11.20 -8.55
N ALA A 241 -2.56 -12.19 -9.26
CA ALA A 241 -3.35 -13.15 -10.03
C ALA A 241 -4.02 -14.21 -9.12
N GLU A 242 -3.50 -14.34 -7.90
CA GLU A 242 -4.05 -15.19 -6.84
C GLU A 242 -4.35 -14.31 -5.64
N THR A 243 -5.48 -14.56 -4.97
CA THR A 243 -5.94 -13.75 -3.85
C THR A 243 -5.12 -14.02 -2.59
N VAL A 244 -4.60 -12.95 -2.00
CA VAL A 244 -4.11 -12.93 -0.61
C VAL A 244 -5.02 -12.02 0.19
N TYR A 245 -5.45 -12.46 1.37
CA TYR A 245 -6.35 -11.69 2.22
C TYR A 245 -5.90 -11.69 3.68
N ILE A 246 -6.41 -10.74 4.44
CA ILE A 246 -6.21 -10.64 5.88
C ILE A 246 -7.24 -11.55 6.56
N GLU A 247 -6.78 -12.53 7.33
CA GLU A 247 -7.65 -13.44 8.09
C GLU A 247 -8.13 -12.76 9.38
N SER A 248 -7.22 -12.11 10.10
CA SER A 248 -7.50 -11.39 11.34
C SER A 248 -6.33 -10.50 11.75
N ILE A 249 -6.55 -9.60 12.68
CA ILE A 249 -5.49 -8.79 13.30
C ILE A 249 -5.56 -8.95 14.82
N ALA A 250 -4.46 -9.40 15.42
CA ALA A 250 -4.29 -9.53 16.86
C ALA A 250 -3.28 -8.52 17.39
N PHE A 251 -3.40 -8.14 18.66
CA PHE A 251 -2.55 -7.13 19.29
C PHE A 251 -1.73 -7.70 20.42
N THR A 252 -0.55 -7.11 20.63
CA THR A 252 0.34 -7.41 21.77
C THR A 252 0.76 -6.10 22.45
N ASP A 253 0.66 -6.09 23.78
CA ASP A 253 1.09 -4.99 24.66
C ASP A 253 2.59 -5.05 24.96
#